data_01baadd5e53bc580c30c99c27ebc6292
#
_entry.id   01baadd5e53bc580c30c99c27ebc6292
#
_cell.length_a   1.000
_cell.length_b   1.000
_cell.length_c   1.000
_cell.angle_alpha   90.00
_cell.angle_beta   90.00
_cell.angle_gamma   90.00
#
_symmetry.space_group_name_H-M   'P 1'
#
loop_
_entity.id
_entity.type
_entity.pdbx_description
1 polymer ?
#
loop_
_entity_poly.entity_id
_entity_poly.type
_entity_poly.pdbx_seq_one_letter_code
_entity_poly.pdbx_strand_id
1 'polypeptide(L)' 'MKTVLADSMMSYLAGKVKYHKANVLVYLQSPVGIGEHPDIMAAIEEELAKCAEYHEKYEILGEILMGSELDG' A
#
# COMPACT_ATOMS: atom_id res chain seq x y z
N MET A 1 15.17 -9.16 18.85
CA MET A 1 14.73 -10.03 17.78
C MET A 1 13.39 -9.63 17.22
N LYS A 2 12.43 -9.64 18.11
CA LYS A 2 11.09 -9.25 17.75
C LYS A 2 11.06 -7.84 17.15
N THR A 3 11.86 -6.95 17.71
CA THR A 3 11.92 -5.57 17.24
C THR A 3 12.42 -5.48 15.80
N VAL A 4 13.45 -6.27 15.49
CA VAL A 4 14.01 -6.25 14.14
C VAL A 4 12.99 -6.72 13.12
N LEU A 5 12.29 -7.81 13.44
CA LEU A 5 11.27 -8.33 12.53
C LEU A 5 10.12 -7.35 12.38
N ALA A 6 9.70 -6.76 13.50
CA ALA A 6 8.61 -5.79 13.47
C ALA A 6 8.98 -4.58 12.63
N ASP A 7 10.16 -4.03 12.88
CA ASP A 7 10.60 -2.84 12.13
C ASP A 7 10.74 -3.14 10.65
N SER A 8 11.27 -4.30 10.33
CA SER A 8 11.46 -4.68 8.93
C SER A 8 10.11 -4.81 8.22
N MET A 9 9.15 -5.44 8.88
CA MET A 9 7.84 -5.62 8.26
C MET A 9 7.11 -4.29 8.13
N MET A 10 7.19 -3.44 9.15
CA MET A 10 6.57 -2.12 9.07
C MET A 10 7.16 -1.31 7.91
N SER A 11 8.49 -1.35 7.78
CA SER A 11 9.14 -0.63 6.68
C SER A 11 8.73 -1.19 5.32
N TYR A 12 8.65 -2.50 5.22
CA TYR A 12 8.23 -3.14 3.99
C TYR A 12 6.82 -2.72 3.60
N LEU A 13 5.90 -2.79 4.57
CA LEU A 13 4.51 -2.45 4.28
C LEU A 13 4.36 -0.98 3.92
N ALA A 14 5.05 -0.10 4.65
CA ALA A 14 5.01 1.33 4.34
C ALA A 14 5.56 1.59 2.94
N GLY A 15 6.63 0.88 2.58
CA GLY A 15 7.23 1.02 1.26
C GLY A 15 6.29 0.57 0.16
N LYS A 16 5.55 -0.52 0.41
CA LYS A 16 4.59 -1.00 -0.59
C LYS A 16 3.46 0.00 -0.80
N VAL A 17 3.00 0.64 0.28
CA VAL A 17 1.99 1.67 0.16
C VAL A 17 2.51 2.81 -0.72
N LYS A 18 3.73 3.27 -0.45
CA LYS A 18 4.33 4.34 -1.22
C LYS A 18 4.51 3.95 -2.69
N TYR A 19 4.92 2.71 -2.90
CA TYR A 19 5.15 2.21 -4.25
C TYR A 19 3.88 2.29 -5.08
N HIS A 20 2.78 1.79 -4.54
CA HIS A 20 1.54 1.76 -5.30
C HIS A 20 0.92 3.15 -5.42
N LYS A 21 1.11 4.02 -4.42
CA LYS A 21 0.68 5.41 -4.53
C LYS A 21 1.42 6.10 -5.67
N ALA A 22 2.72 5.84 -5.80
CA ALA A 22 3.50 6.44 -6.86
C ALA A 22 2.97 6.00 -8.22
N ASN A 23 2.60 4.73 -8.34
CA ASN A 23 2.03 4.23 -9.59
C ASN A 23 0.75 4.96 -9.95
N VAL A 24 -0.11 5.20 -8.94
CA VAL A 24 -1.34 5.95 -9.18
C VAL A 24 -1.02 7.35 -9.71
N LEU A 25 -0.05 8.01 -9.05
CA LEU A 25 0.32 9.36 -9.46
C LEU A 25 0.83 9.39 -10.88
N VAL A 26 1.61 8.40 -11.26
CA VAL A 26 2.12 8.32 -12.64
C VAL A 26 0.97 8.24 -13.62
N TYR A 27 0.00 7.36 -13.35
CA TYR A 27 -1.14 7.24 -14.25
C TYR A 27 -1.93 8.54 -14.31
N LEU A 28 -2.14 9.19 -13.16
CA LEU A 28 -2.94 10.41 -13.12
C LEU A 28 -2.28 11.57 -13.83
N GLN A 29 -0.95 11.59 -13.85
CA GLN A 29 -0.22 12.69 -14.45
C GLN A 29 0.09 12.48 -15.93
N SER A 30 -0.18 11.28 -16.42
CA SER A 30 0.14 10.97 -17.81
C SER A 30 -1.02 11.36 -18.70
N PRO A 31 -0.84 12.37 -19.55
CA PRO A 31 -1.91 12.76 -20.46
C PRO A 31 -1.99 11.86 -21.67
N VAL A 32 -0.97 11.04 -21.86
CA VAL A 32 -0.88 10.18 -23.04
C VAL A 32 -1.51 8.83 -22.72
N GLY A 33 -2.21 8.29 -23.69
CA GLY A 33 -2.70 6.95 -23.58
C GLY A 33 -4.10 6.80 -23.02
N ILE A 34 -4.67 7.89 -22.52
CA ILE A 34 -6.01 7.79 -21.98
C ILE A 34 -6.99 7.33 -23.04
N GLY A 35 -6.84 7.85 -24.26
CA GLY A 35 -7.68 7.44 -25.36
C GLY A 35 -7.26 6.11 -25.96
N GLU A 36 -5.99 5.77 -25.82
CA GLU A 36 -5.46 4.54 -26.39
C GLU A 36 -5.54 3.35 -25.45
N HIS A 37 -5.67 3.63 -24.17
CA HIS A 37 -5.69 2.58 -23.16
C HIS A 37 -6.97 2.69 -22.36
N PRO A 38 -8.05 2.10 -22.87
CA PRO A 38 -9.32 2.16 -22.17
C PRO A 38 -9.22 1.52 -20.78
N ASP A 39 -8.18 0.73 -20.55
CA ASP A 39 -8.02 0.05 -19.28
C ASP A 39 -7.24 0.85 -18.25
N ILE A 40 -6.91 2.12 -18.55
CA ILE A 40 -6.15 2.90 -17.59
C ILE A 40 -6.91 3.09 -16.28
N MET A 41 -8.22 3.20 -16.35
CA MET A 41 -9.03 3.29 -15.13
C MET A 41 -8.91 2.01 -14.31
N ALA A 42 -8.93 0.88 -14.99
CA ALA A 42 -8.78 -0.41 -14.30
C ALA A 42 -7.39 -0.52 -13.68
N ALA A 43 -6.37 -0.02 -14.36
CA ALA A 43 -5.02 -0.04 -13.83
C ALA A 43 -4.92 0.81 -12.57
N ILE A 44 -5.54 1.97 -12.57
CA ILE A 44 -5.55 2.84 -11.40
C ILE A 44 -6.26 2.16 -10.24
N GLU A 45 -7.40 1.56 -10.53
CA GLU A 45 -8.16 0.87 -9.50
C GLU A 45 -7.34 -0.26 -8.88
N GLU A 46 -6.61 -0.99 -9.71
CA GLU A 46 -5.80 -2.09 -9.23
C GLU A 46 -4.70 -1.59 -8.30
N GLU A 47 -4.08 -0.47 -8.66
CA GLU A 47 -3.05 0.10 -7.78
C GLU A 47 -3.65 0.58 -6.48
N LEU A 48 -4.85 1.16 -6.52
CA LEU A 48 -5.52 1.59 -5.31
C LEU A 48 -5.86 0.41 -4.41
N ALA A 49 -6.23 -0.71 -5.02
CA ALA A 49 -6.52 -1.92 -4.24
C ALA A 49 -5.29 -2.39 -3.50
N LYS A 50 -4.13 -2.33 -4.15
CA LYS A 50 -2.88 -2.71 -3.49
C LYS A 50 -2.52 -1.74 -2.38
N CYS A 51 -2.71 -0.43 -2.61
CA CYS A 51 -2.49 0.55 -1.56
C CYS A 51 -3.32 0.22 -0.32
N ALA A 52 -4.60 -0.04 -0.55
CA ALA A 52 -5.51 -0.32 0.56
C ALA A 52 -5.10 -1.59 1.29
N GLU A 53 -4.74 -2.62 0.54
CA GLU A 53 -4.33 -3.88 1.12
C GLU A 53 -3.12 -3.70 2.05
N TYR A 54 -2.08 -3.04 1.54
CA TYR A 54 -0.86 -2.87 2.33
C TYR A 54 -1.05 -1.88 3.46
N HIS A 55 -1.88 -0.87 3.24
CA HIS A 55 -2.18 0.10 4.29
C HIS A 55 -2.88 -0.59 5.46
N GLU A 56 -3.83 -1.45 5.17
CA GLU A 56 -4.53 -2.15 6.22
C GLU A 56 -3.60 -3.09 6.97
N LYS A 57 -2.73 -3.79 6.26
CA LYS A 57 -1.75 -4.64 6.90
C LYS A 57 -0.85 -3.86 7.85
N TYR A 58 -0.46 -2.66 7.41
CA TYR A 58 0.37 -1.78 8.23
C TYR A 58 -0.37 -1.40 9.52
N GLU A 59 -1.63 -1.03 9.38
CA GLU A 59 -2.45 -0.65 10.53
C GLU A 59 -2.62 -1.81 11.51
N ILE A 60 -2.90 -2.98 10.97
CA ILE A 60 -3.12 -4.15 11.80
C ILE A 60 -1.85 -4.52 12.55
N LEU A 61 -0.72 -4.50 11.86
CA LEU A 61 0.54 -4.82 12.53
C LEU A 61 0.83 -3.81 13.63
N GLY A 62 0.55 -2.54 13.35
CA GLY A 62 0.73 -1.51 14.36
C GLY A 62 -0.10 -1.79 15.61
N GLU A 63 -1.34 -2.23 15.42
CA GLU A 63 -2.20 -2.57 16.55
C GLU A 63 -1.64 -3.74 17.36
N ILE A 64 -1.15 -4.75 16.64
CA ILE A 64 -0.56 -5.91 17.29
C ILE A 64 0.64 -5.49 18.14
N LEU A 65 1.49 -4.64 17.56
CA LEU A 65 2.70 -4.20 18.25
C LEU A 65 2.39 -3.35 19.47
N MET A 66 1.23 -2.70 19.47
CA MET A 66 0.80 -1.92 20.62
C MET A 66 0.17 -2.77 21.69
N GLY A 67 0.03 -4.08 21.42
CA GLY A 67 -0.45 -5.00 22.44
C GLY A 67 -1.95 -5.14 22.54
N SER A 68 -2.71 -4.44 21.72
CA SER A 68 -4.17 -4.48 21.85
C SER A 68 -4.72 -5.87 21.59
N GLU A 69 -4.09 -6.61 20.68
CA GLU A 69 -4.54 -7.97 20.39
C GLU A 69 -4.16 -8.93 21.49
N LEU A 70 -3.04 -8.67 22.16
CA LEU A 70 -2.55 -9.55 23.20
C LEU A 70 -3.27 -9.34 24.51
N ASP A 71 -3.80 -8.16 24.71
CA ASP A 71 -4.50 -7.80 25.95
C ASP A 71 -5.93 -8.30 25.94
N GLY A 72 -6.44 -8.55 24.76
CA GLY A 72 -7.79 -9.03 24.62
C GLY A 72 -7.96 -10.44 25.13
#